data_d15869a7f72a39fcd215388b6cecd4fa
#
_entry.id   d15869a7f72a39fcd215388b6cecd4fa
#
_cell.length_a   1.000
_cell.length_b   1.000
_cell.length_c   1.000
_cell.angle_alpha   90.00
_cell.angle_beta   90.00
_cell.angle_gamma   90.00
#
_symmetry.space_group_name_H-M   'P 1'
#
loop_
_entity.id
_entity.type
_entity.pdbx_description
1 polymer ?
#
loop_
_entity_poly.entity_id
_entity_poly.type
_entity_poly.pdbx_seq_one_letter_code
_entity_poly.pdbx_strand_id
1 'polypeptide(L)'
;MLEKLAKKTYLGLGSNLGNKKKNIEIAKFLLQQNSKFRILKTSSFYKTKSYPNYKDPFFLNIVIEGETSLKPLDLFVFVKEIELKLGRKKTFKNAPRECDIDILDYDQ
;
A
#
# COMPACT_ATOMS: atom_id res chain seq x y z
N MET A 1 -4.60 -13.78 22.63
CA MET A 1 -5.15 -12.68 23.24
C MET A 1 -5.32 -11.50 22.34
N LEU A 2 -4.24 -10.88 21.93
CA LEU A 2 -4.33 -9.73 21.07
C LEU A 2 -4.92 -10.02 19.71
N GLU A 3 -4.73 -11.24 19.24
CA GLU A 3 -5.30 -11.65 17.96
C GLU A 3 -6.80 -11.49 17.91
N LYS A 4 -7.45 -11.59 19.07
CA LYS A 4 -8.89 -11.42 19.13
C LYS A 4 -9.33 -10.02 18.75
N LEU A 5 -8.41 -9.05 18.85
CA LEU A 5 -8.69 -7.66 18.52
C LEU A 5 -8.24 -7.29 17.13
N ALA A 6 -7.67 -8.26 16.39
CA ALA A 6 -7.21 -7.99 15.03
C ALA A 6 -8.41 -7.79 14.09
N LYS A 7 -8.29 -6.79 13.25
CA LYS A 7 -9.33 -6.43 12.27
C LYS A 7 -8.83 -6.75 10.88
N LYS A 8 -9.72 -7.26 10.04
CA LYS A 8 -9.38 -7.53 8.66
C LYS A 8 -9.37 -6.22 7.87
N THR A 9 -8.37 -6.07 7.02
CA THR A 9 -8.25 -4.89 6.19
C THR A 9 -7.76 -5.28 4.80
N TYR A 10 -8.10 -4.45 3.81
CA TYR A 10 -7.63 -4.64 2.44
C TYR A 10 -6.88 -3.38 2.03
N LEU A 11 -5.68 -3.58 1.49
CA LEU A 11 -4.83 -2.48 1.03
C LEU A 11 -4.58 -2.64 -0.46
N GLY A 12 -4.66 -1.52 -1.19
CA GLY A 12 -4.20 -1.46 -2.56
C GLY A 12 -2.82 -0.84 -2.60
N LEU A 13 -1.86 -1.52 -3.23
CA LEU A 13 -0.52 -1.00 -3.41
C LEU A 13 -0.27 -0.79 -4.89
N GLY A 14 0.25 0.38 -5.26
CA GLY A 14 0.54 0.69 -6.65
C GLY A 14 1.84 1.44 -6.79
N SER A 15 2.46 1.30 -7.95
CA SER A 15 3.71 2.00 -8.27
C SER A 15 3.73 2.32 -9.76
N ASN A 16 4.07 3.57 -10.13
CA ASN A 16 4.25 3.94 -11.52
C ASN A 16 5.53 4.75 -11.76
N LEU A 17 6.49 4.64 -10.84
CA LEU A 17 7.77 5.34 -10.95
C LEU A 17 8.88 4.41 -10.48
N GLY A 18 9.97 4.35 -11.26
CA GLY A 18 11.13 3.52 -10.92
C GLY A 18 10.88 2.05 -11.18
N ASN A 19 11.51 1.20 -10.38
CA ASN A 19 11.32 -0.25 -10.47
C ASN A 19 10.04 -0.61 -9.72
N LYS A 20 8.94 -0.68 -10.45
CA LYS A 20 7.61 -0.81 -9.87
C LYS A 20 7.45 -2.07 -9.04
N LYS A 21 7.86 -3.21 -9.59
CA LYS A 21 7.73 -4.49 -8.89
C LYS A 21 8.55 -4.49 -7.61
N LYS A 22 9.78 -3.99 -7.68
CA LYS A 22 10.65 -3.92 -6.51
C LYS A 22 10.08 -2.99 -5.45
N ASN A 23 9.52 -1.85 -5.86
CA ASN A 23 8.92 -0.91 -4.93
C ASN A 23 7.77 -1.57 -4.16
N ILE A 24 6.92 -2.32 -4.86
CA ILE A 24 5.80 -3.02 -4.23
C ILE A 24 6.31 -4.11 -3.27
N GLU A 25 7.36 -4.85 -3.67
CA GLU A 25 7.91 -5.88 -2.79
C GLU A 25 8.52 -5.28 -1.53
N ILE A 26 9.19 -4.14 -1.65
CA ILE A 26 9.73 -3.44 -0.48
C ILE A 26 8.60 -2.97 0.42
N ALA A 27 7.52 -2.44 -0.16
CA ALA A 27 6.37 -1.99 0.63
C ALA A 27 5.77 -3.16 1.43
N LYS A 28 5.63 -4.33 0.80
CA LYS A 28 5.14 -5.53 1.48
C LYS A 28 6.05 -5.91 2.64
N PHE A 29 7.35 -5.87 2.41
CA PHE A 29 8.33 -6.17 3.45
C PHE A 29 8.17 -5.22 4.64
N LEU A 30 8.06 -3.92 4.36
CA LEU A 30 7.89 -2.92 5.41
C LEU A 30 6.59 -3.09 6.17
N LEU A 31 5.51 -3.47 5.48
CA LEU A 31 4.25 -3.77 6.16
C LEU A 31 4.44 -4.89 7.18
N GLN A 32 5.17 -5.94 6.81
CA GLN A 32 5.36 -7.11 7.67
C GLN A 32 6.34 -6.88 8.79
N GLN A 33 7.10 -5.78 8.76
CA GLN A 33 7.99 -5.43 9.86
C GLN A 33 7.24 -4.96 11.10
N ASN A 34 5.99 -4.53 10.94
CA ASN A 34 5.17 -4.09 12.07
C ASN A 34 4.46 -5.29 12.68
N SER A 35 4.72 -5.57 13.97
CA SER A 35 4.11 -6.71 14.65
C SER A 35 2.59 -6.60 14.76
N LYS A 36 2.04 -5.42 14.52
CA LYS A 36 0.60 -5.18 14.57
C LYS A 36 -0.07 -5.30 13.21
N PHE A 37 0.66 -5.74 12.19
CA PHE A 37 0.11 -5.96 10.86
C PHE A 37 0.61 -7.28 10.30
N ARG A 38 -0.30 -8.08 9.73
CA ARG A 38 0.06 -9.36 9.13
C ARG A 38 -0.62 -9.49 7.78
N ILE A 39 0.15 -9.84 6.76
CA ILE A 39 -0.39 -10.10 5.43
C ILE A 39 -0.94 -11.53 5.41
N LEU A 40 -2.20 -11.67 5.03
CA LEU A 40 -2.86 -12.97 4.90
C LEU A 40 -2.83 -13.49 3.47
N LYS A 41 -3.12 -12.63 2.51
CA LYS A 41 -3.15 -12.98 1.09
C LYS A 41 -2.67 -11.80 0.26
N THR A 42 -2.11 -12.11 -0.90
CA THR A 42 -1.67 -11.10 -1.87
C THR A 42 -2.21 -11.49 -3.23
N SER A 43 -2.78 -10.55 -3.96
CA SER A 43 -3.24 -10.78 -5.33
C SER A 43 -2.03 -10.93 -6.27
N SER A 44 -2.28 -11.40 -7.49
CA SER A 44 -1.30 -11.26 -8.55
C SER A 44 -1.18 -9.80 -8.95
N PHE A 45 -0.09 -9.48 -9.65
CA PHE A 45 0.10 -8.13 -10.18
C PHE A 45 -0.90 -7.85 -11.30
N TYR A 46 -1.36 -6.60 -11.39
CA TYR A 46 -2.16 -6.16 -12.51
C TYR A 46 -1.82 -4.70 -12.82
N LYS A 47 -2.13 -4.28 -14.05
CA LYS A 47 -1.79 -2.93 -14.53
C LYS A 47 -3.03 -2.07 -14.60
N THR A 48 -2.87 -0.78 -14.29
CA THR A 48 -3.91 0.21 -14.54
C THR A 48 -3.28 1.46 -15.15
N LYS A 49 -4.06 2.20 -15.92
CA LYS A 49 -3.60 3.46 -16.48
C LYS A 49 -3.55 4.52 -15.39
N SER A 50 -2.63 5.47 -15.55
CA SER A 50 -2.58 6.63 -14.66
C SER A 50 -3.75 7.56 -14.95
N TYR A 51 -4.23 8.23 -13.90
CA TYR A 51 -5.31 9.20 -14.03
C TYR A 51 -4.91 10.46 -13.26
N PRO A 52 -5.22 11.61 -13.77
CA PRO A 52 -5.99 11.91 -14.98
C PRO A 52 -5.15 11.89 -16.26
N ASN A 53 -3.83 11.82 -16.14
CA ASN A 53 -2.95 11.87 -17.31
C ASN A 53 -2.51 10.46 -17.68
N TYR A 54 -3.25 9.84 -18.62
CA TYR A 54 -2.94 8.48 -19.04
C TYR A 54 -1.67 8.39 -19.90
N LYS A 55 -1.00 9.50 -20.17
CA LYS A 55 0.34 9.48 -20.78
C LYS A 55 1.42 9.18 -19.78
N ASP A 56 1.14 9.33 -18.48
CA ASP A 56 2.06 8.93 -17.44
C ASP A 56 2.21 7.39 -17.46
N PRO A 57 3.31 6.87 -16.89
CA PRO A 57 3.51 5.41 -16.85
C PRO A 57 2.36 4.69 -16.17
N PHE A 58 2.08 3.47 -16.62
CA PHE A 58 1.07 2.63 -15.98
C PHE A 58 1.43 2.37 -14.54
N PHE A 59 0.41 2.20 -13.70
CA PHE A 59 0.58 1.63 -12.38
C PHE A 59 0.67 0.12 -12.48
N LEU A 60 1.61 -0.45 -11.74
CA LEU A 60 1.60 -1.85 -11.39
C LEU A 60 0.98 -1.94 -10.00
N ASN A 61 0.07 -2.87 -9.80
CA ASN A 61 -0.75 -2.92 -8.59
C ASN A 61 -0.85 -4.31 -8.02
N ILE A 62 -1.08 -4.38 -6.70
CA ILE A 62 -1.56 -5.58 -6.02
C ILE A 62 -2.61 -5.17 -5.00
N VAL A 63 -3.40 -6.15 -4.56
CA VAL A 63 -4.28 -6.00 -3.40
C VAL A 63 -3.79 -6.96 -2.33
N ILE A 64 -3.75 -6.48 -1.10
CA ILE A 64 -3.35 -7.28 0.06
C ILE A 64 -4.55 -7.41 0.98
N GLU A 65 -4.83 -8.66 1.38
CA GLU A 65 -5.71 -8.92 2.50
C GLU A 65 -4.83 -9.09 3.73
N GLY A 66 -5.09 -8.32 4.76
CA GLY A 66 -4.30 -8.39 5.99
C GLY A 66 -5.18 -8.33 7.22
N GLU A 67 -4.55 -8.50 8.36
CA GLU A 67 -5.21 -8.23 9.63
C GLU A 67 -4.28 -7.39 10.49
N THR A 68 -4.89 -6.56 11.34
CA THR A 68 -4.13 -5.60 12.12
C THR A 68 -4.84 -5.30 13.43
N SER A 69 -4.05 -5.00 14.47
CA SER A 69 -4.55 -4.44 15.70
C SER A 69 -4.43 -2.92 15.73
N LEU A 70 -3.89 -2.32 14.67
CA LEU A 70 -3.85 -0.87 14.56
C LEU A 70 -5.26 -0.32 14.35
N LYS A 71 -5.58 0.79 15.00
CA LYS A 71 -6.82 1.50 14.73
C LYS A 71 -6.73 2.16 13.34
N PRO A 72 -7.88 2.51 12.75
CA PRO A 72 -7.87 3.05 11.38
C PRO A 72 -6.91 4.22 11.18
N LEU A 73 -6.88 5.17 12.10
CA LEU A 73 -5.99 6.32 11.95
C LEU A 73 -4.52 5.92 12.06
N ASP A 74 -4.21 5.01 12.97
CA ASP A 74 -2.84 4.54 13.14
C ASP A 74 -2.38 3.75 11.92
N LEU A 75 -3.28 2.95 11.34
CA LEU A 75 -2.97 2.24 10.10
C LEU A 75 -2.71 3.24 8.97
N PHE A 76 -3.52 4.28 8.88
CA PHE A 76 -3.32 5.31 7.86
C PHE A 76 -1.94 5.96 7.99
N VAL A 77 -1.56 6.34 9.21
CA VAL A 77 -0.24 6.93 9.45
C VAL A 77 0.87 5.96 9.08
N PHE A 78 0.70 4.70 9.43
CA PHE A 78 1.70 3.66 9.15
C PHE A 78 1.93 3.51 7.64
N VAL A 79 0.86 3.41 6.84
CA VAL A 79 1.03 3.25 5.39
C VAL A 79 1.62 4.51 4.75
N LYS A 80 1.32 5.69 5.28
CA LYS A 80 1.91 6.93 4.79
C LYS A 80 3.42 6.99 5.09
N GLU A 81 3.83 6.47 6.23
CA GLU A 81 5.24 6.39 6.56
C GLU A 81 5.99 5.48 5.59
N ILE A 82 5.35 4.37 5.18
CA ILE A 82 5.96 3.47 4.19
C ILE A 82 6.12 4.19 2.86
N GLU A 83 5.10 4.92 2.43
CA GLU A 83 5.18 5.70 1.18
C GLU A 83 6.37 6.66 1.21
N LEU A 84 6.58 7.34 2.34
CA LEU A 84 7.69 8.27 2.48
C LEU A 84 9.03 7.55 2.43
N LYS A 85 9.16 6.39 3.05
CA LYS A 85 10.39 5.61 3.02
C LYS A 85 10.75 5.16 1.61
N LEU A 86 9.75 4.99 0.75
CA LEU A 86 9.96 4.59 -0.62
C LEU A 86 10.17 5.77 -1.57
N GLY A 87 10.30 6.96 -1.02
CA GLY A 87 10.68 8.12 -1.79
C GLY A 87 9.57 9.07 -2.17
N ARG A 88 8.35 8.84 -1.68
CA ARG A 88 7.24 9.73 -2.00
C ARG A 88 7.54 11.14 -1.53
N LYS A 89 7.43 12.09 -2.44
CA LYS A 89 7.70 13.49 -2.15
C LYS A 89 6.43 14.31 -2.29
N LYS A 90 6.41 15.44 -1.61
CA LYS A 90 5.32 16.38 -1.74
C LYS A 90 5.47 17.09 -3.07
N THR A 91 4.66 16.70 -4.05
CA THR A 91 4.71 17.26 -5.39
C THR A 91 3.29 17.65 -5.79
N PHE A 92 3.06 17.84 -7.10
CA PHE A 92 1.70 18.14 -7.55
C PHE A 92 0.83 16.89 -7.47
N LYS A 93 -0.47 17.12 -7.38
CA LYS A 93 -1.47 16.06 -7.28
C LYS A 93 -1.38 15.13 -8.47
N ASN A 94 -1.48 13.82 -8.22
CA ASN A 94 -1.44 12.77 -9.24
C ASN A 94 -0.10 12.64 -9.97
N ALA A 95 0.97 13.18 -9.39
CA ALA A 95 2.31 12.97 -9.95
C ALA A 95 2.68 11.49 -9.87
N PRO A 96 3.53 10.98 -10.79
CA PRO A 96 4.07 9.64 -10.68
C PRO A 96 4.75 9.43 -9.31
N ARG A 97 4.65 8.22 -8.78
CA ARG A 97 5.18 7.94 -7.44
C ARG A 97 5.68 6.51 -7.32
N GLU A 98 6.68 6.36 -6.45
CA GLU A 98 7.29 5.05 -6.21
C GLU A 98 6.30 4.08 -5.58
N CYS A 99 5.48 4.56 -4.65
CA CYS A 99 4.49 3.70 -4.03
C CYS A 99 3.29 4.51 -3.55
N ASP A 100 2.12 3.94 -3.79
CA ASP A 100 0.83 4.47 -3.35
C ASP A 100 0.14 3.36 -2.59
N ILE A 101 -0.29 3.62 -1.36
CA ILE A 101 -0.94 2.61 -0.53
C ILE A 101 -2.27 3.17 -0.06
N ASP A 102 -3.35 2.52 -0.49
CA ASP A 102 -4.70 2.92 -0.14
C ASP A 102 -5.34 1.89 0.76
N ILE A 103 -6.00 2.34 1.82
CA ILE A 103 -6.82 1.46 2.65
C ILE A 103 -8.16 1.33 1.94
N LEU A 104 -8.41 0.15 1.37
CA LEU A 104 -9.63 -0.09 0.59
C LEU A 104 -10.79 -0.44 1.49
N ASP A 105 -10.52 -1.11 2.60
CA ASP A 105 -11.55 -1.55 3.52
C ASP A 105 -10.92 -1.85 4.88
N TYR A 106 -11.67 -1.61 5.94
CA TYR A 106 -11.21 -1.87 7.30
C TYR A 106 -12.37 -2.44 8.11
N ASP A 107 -12.22 -3.71 8.53
CA ASP A 107 -13.16 -4.38 9.44
C ASP A 107 -14.60 -4.45 8.90
N GLN A 108 -14.75 -4.76 7.63
CA GLN A 108 -16.07 -4.94 7.03
C GLN A 108 -16.48 -6.40 6.99
#